data_76e9331e0cbfb15003630552298f511b
#
_entry.id   76e9331e0cbfb15003630552298f511b
#
_cell.length_a   1.000
_cell.length_b   1.000
_cell.length_c   1.000
_cell.angle_alpha   90.00
_cell.angle_beta   90.00
_cell.angle_gamma   90.00
#
_symmetry.space_group_name_H-M   'P 1'
#
loop_
_entity.id
_entity.type
_entity.pdbx_description
1 polymer ?
#
loop_
_entity_poly.entity_id
_entity_poly.type
_entity_poly.pdbx_seq_one_letter_code
_entity_poly.pdbx_strand_id
1 'polypeptide(L)'
;MSRNVTIMSCKGYKYVRVCESYRNAEGKPRSKVIENHGRLDQLEAKDPEYVAKLRERVRRENEAAKAAYALNIENAAQSRIRRLESMSQGTADYGFAEPINIGSALLRQIWKDDLNLPQVFRYLQSKTDISYSYDHAAFLLTAQRILRPGSKKKAFEFRNSDIVPCDIDDLNVVYRVLDRLSADKPAIIKHLNREINKKLKRSITAAFYDVTTYAFESRKADALRNFGLSKDHKVNEVQVVLGLVMDEHGIPIDYDLFPGNTSEFSTMIPMIERIRKDYNLTKLVVVADRGLNSNENLSELRKMGCDFVLAQKIRNCQQEQRDQILDDTGWEHVISEQDGVVLCRYKTLAMKKPLYETRINPETGCKSQSRKAGKEMDVRWIVSYSQARANKDLADLERSVEKAQRALDQKTSLTSSRGYKSLIVTPKGEGQPKLNQDKIEDARRWAGYYAVCTNLETKTPSEIMGIYRHLWQIEDCFRVSKTTLEARPCFVWTKDHIEGHFMSCFISLVIEKYLRHVLKSKFKEITNDEINTALRTALLAYDNGNPQVPMYLRLYSSESRFDDMLRTFGLEPPCRYETPMSLRKKLRLKAVCSEKPKA
;
A
#
# COMPACT_ATOMS: atom_id res chain seq x y z
N MET A 1 36.53 -15.74 -15.17
CA MET A 1 37.26 -16.34 -14.04
C MET A 1 38.44 -15.45 -13.74
N SER A 2 38.84 -15.29 -12.49
CA SER A 2 39.92 -14.36 -12.11
C SER A 2 41.14 -15.17 -11.67
N ARG A 3 42.31 -14.86 -12.22
CA ARG A 3 43.60 -15.48 -11.87
C ARG A 3 44.30 -14.60 -10.84
N ASN A 4 44.98 -15.24 -9.87
CA ASN A 4 45.72 -14.54 -8.82
C ASN A 4 47.06 -15.25 -8.57
N VAL A 5 48.11 -14.47 -8.30
CA VAL A 5 49.38 -14.98 -7.83
C VAL A 5 49.31 -15.22 -6.32
N THR A 6 49.50 -16.46 -5.91
CA THR A 6 49.50 -16.89 -4.50
C THR A 6 50.86 -17.42 -4.10
N ILE A 7 51.27 -17.08 -2.87
CA ILE A 7 52.49 -17.66 -2.28
C ILE A 7 52.05 -18.57 -1.14
N MET A 8 52.38 -19.84 -1.24
CA MET A 8 51.99 -20.87 -0.28
C MET A 8 53.24 -21.47 0.40
N SER A 9 53.14 -21.62 1.70
CA SER A 9 54.19 -22.30 2.49
C SER A 9 53.95 -23.81 2.49
N CYS A 10 54.99 -24.60 2.15
CA CYS A 10 54.98 -26.04 2.19
C CYS A 10 56.37 -26.56 2.62
N LYS A 11 56.40 -27.39 3.68
CA LYS A 11 57.64 -28.00 4.21
C LYS A 11 58.78 -27.01 4.44
N GLY A 12 58.47 -25.81 5.01
CA GLY A 12 59.40 -24.76 5.35
C GLY A 12 59.82 -23.85 4.18
N TYR A 13 59.38 -24.12 2.97
CA TYR A 13 59.68 -23.28 1.79
C TYR A 13 58.41 -22.58 1.29
N LYS A 14 58.57 -21.42 0.65
CA LYS A 14 57.50 -20.70 -0.03
C LYS A 14 57.51 -20.98 -1.51
N TYR A 15 56.34 -21.28 -2.06
CA TYR A 15 56.15 -21.61 -3.50
C TYR A 15 55.22 -20.58 -4.13
N VAL A 16 55.58 -20.10 -5.33
CA VAL A 16 54.83 -19.16 -6.14
C VAL A 16 53.95 -19.94 -7.14
N ARG A 17 52.65 -19.64 -7.12
CA ARG A 17 51.66 -20.28 -7.98
C ARG A 17 50.70 -19.26 -8.56
N VAL A 18 50.21 -19.51 -9.78
CA VAL A 18 49.03 -18.79 -10.32
C VAL A 18 47.83 -19.70 -10.12
N CYS A 19 46.83 -19.16 -9.43
CA CYS A 19 45.59 -19.88 -9.15
C CYS A 19 44.41 -19.20 -9.84
N GLU A 20 43.49 -19.99 -10.39
CA GLU A 20 42.23 -19.54 -10.95
C GLU A 20 41.10 -19.79 -9.95
N SER A 21 40.36 -18.72 -9.64
CA SER A 21 39.19 -18.79 -8.73
C SER A 21 37.96 -19.23 -9.51
N TYR A 22 37.24 -20.21 -8.98
CA TYR A 22 35.96 -20.67 -9.53
C TYR A 22 34.97 -21.03 -8.40
N ARG A 23 33.69 -21.19 -8.73
CA ARG A 23 32.71 -21.74 -7.79
C ARG A 23 32.37 -23.17 -8.18
N ASN A 24 32.34 -24.07 -7.18
CA ASN A 24 31.89 -25.43 -7.39
C ASN A 24 30.39 -25.54 -7.65
N ALA A 25 29.85 -26.72 -7.87
CA ALA A 25 28.42 -26.97 -8.11
C ALA A 25 27.53 -26.51 -6.95
N GLU A 26 28.06 -26.44 -5.72
CA GLU A 26 27.38 -25.95 -4.54
C GLU A 26 27.48 -24.41 -4.36
N GLY A 27 28.07 -23.69 -5.30
CA GLY A 27 28.28 -22.26 -5.24
C GLY A 27 29.40 -21.79 -4.31
N LYS A 28 30.14 -22.70 -3.69
CA LYS A 28 31.25 -22.38 -2.78
C LYS A 28 32.50 -21.95 -3.57
N PRO A 29 33.22 -20.90 -3.12
CA PRO A 29 34.46 -20.49 -3.79
C PRO A 29 35.52 -21.56 -3.66
N ARG A 30 36.21 -21.86 -4.78
CA ARG A 30 37.33 -22.78 -4.90
C ARG A 30 38.42 -22.15 -5.75
N SER A 31 39.63 -22.64 -5.62
CA SER A 31 40.74 -22.25 -6.49
C SER A 31 41.44 -23.47 -7.05
N LYS A 32 41.88 -23.37 -8.30
CA LYS A 32 42.66 -24.41 -9.00
C LYS A 32 44.02 -23.80 -9.36
N VAL A 33 45.08 -24.53 -9.11
CA VAL A 33 46.43 -24.13 -9.55
C VAL A 33 46.51 -24.29 -11.05
N ILE A 34 46.85 -23.23 -11.77
CA ILE A 34 47.01 -23.20 -13.23
C ILE A 34 48.49 -23.27 -13.60
N GLU A 35 49.35 -22.51 -12.89
CA GLU A 35 50.79 -22.49 -13.08
C GLU A 35 51.48 -22.65 -11.72
N ASN A 36 52.60 -23.42 -11.73
CA ASN A 36 53.48 -23.61 -10.58
C ASN A 36 54.88 -23.14 -10.95
N HIS A 37 55.32 -22.05 -10.39
CA HIS A 37 56.60 -21.39 -10.73
C HIS A 37 57.77 -21.89 -9.88
N GLY A 38 57.52 -22.66 -8.83
CA GLY A 38 58.56 -23.20 -7.97
C GLY A 38 58.83 -22.37 -6.70
N ARG A 39 60.00 -22.54 -6.14
CA ARG A 39 60.37 -21.93 -4.85
C ARG A 39 60.69 -20.44 -4.99
N LEU A 40 60.14 -19.63 -4.07
CA LEU A 40 60.26 -18.19 -4.05
C LEU A 40 61.74 -17.74 -3.92
N ASP A 41 62.49 -18.35 -3.00
CA ASP A 41 63.90 -18.04 -2.77
C ASP A 41 64.78 -18.24 -4.02
N GLN A 42 64.49 -19.29 -4.79
CA GLN A 42 65.19 -19.57 -6.05
C GLN A 42 64.81 -18.62 -7.19
N LEU A 43 63.58 -18.15 -7.18
CA LEU A 43 63.08 -17.23 -8.19
C LEU A 43 63.59 -15.80 -7.92
N GLU A 44 63.57 -15.34 -6.67
CA GLU A 44 64.06 -14.02 -6.26
C GLU A 44 65.60 -13.94 -6.35
N ALA A 45 66.31 -15.04 -6.17
CA ALA A 45 67.78 -15.12 -6.42
C ALA A 45 68.13 -14.93 -7.90
N LYS A 46 67.25 -15.30 -8.84
CA LYS A 46 67.45 -15.10 -10.28
C LYS A 46 66.94 -13.75 -10.77
N ASP A 47 65.85 -13.29 -10.23
CA ASP A 47 65.23 -12.00 -10.55
C ASP A 47 64.48 -11.48 -9.30
N PRO A 48 65.00 -10.50 -8.58
CA PRO A 48 64.36 -9.94 -7.37
C PRO A 48 62.95 -9.41 -7.61
N GLU A 49 62.63 -9.03 -8.85
CA GLU A 49 61.31 -8.50 -9.24
C GLU A 49 60.41 -9.56 -9.83
N TYR A 50 60.75 -10.84 -9.82
CA TYR A 50 60.01 -11.92 -10.48
C TYR A 50 58.55 -11.95 -10.10
N VAL A 51 58.23 -11.90 -8.81
CA VAL A 51 56.86 -11.94 -8.30
C VAL A 51 56.07 -10.69 -8.72
N ALA A 52 56.70 -9.52 -8.74
CA ALA A 52 56.08 -8.27 -9.19
C ALA A 52 55.75 -8.34 -10.69
N LYS A 53 56.70 -8.79 -11.52
CA LYS A 53 56.49 -9.01 -12.97
C LYS A 53 55.41 -10.07 -13.25
N LEU A 54 55.38 -11.14 -12.48
CA LEU A 54 54.33 -12.18 -12.59
C LEU A 54 52.95 -11.64 -12.21
N ARG A 55 52.84 -10.84 -11.15
CA ARG A 55 51.57 -10.19 -10.77
C ARG A 55 51.09 -9.23 -11.85
N GLU A 56 51.98 -8.46 -12.42
CA GLU A 56 51.65 -7.55 -13.52
C GLU A 56 51.19 -8.30 -14.78
N ARG A 57 51.88 -9.38 -15.14
CA ARG A 57 51.44 -10.29 -16.24
C ARG A 57 50.02 -10.80 -16.00
N VAL A 58 49.76 -11.38 -14.83
CA VAL A 58 48.43 -11.93 -14.47
C VAL A 58 47.36 -10.84 -14.44
N ARG A 59 47.72 -9.64 -14.00
CA ARG A 59 46.81 -8.48 -14.04
C ARG A 59 46.40 -8.14 -15.47
N ARG A 60 47.38 -8.03 -16.40
CA ARG A 60 47.13 -7.75 -17.82
C ARG A 60 46.31 -8.85 -18.48
N GLU A 61 46.58 -10.12 -18.18
CA GLU A 61 45.79 -11.26 -18.69
C GLU A 61 44.34 -11.20 -18.20
N ASN A 62 44.11 -10.87 -16.94
CA ASN A 62 42.78 -10.70 -16.39
C ASN A 62 42.02 -9.50 -17.03
N GLU A 63 42.70 -8.37 -17.26
CA GLU A 63 42.14 -7.19 -17.93
C GLU A 63 41.79 -7.52 -19.39
N ALA A 64 42.68 -8.19 -20.11
CA ALA A 64 42.44 -8.66 -21.49
C ALA A 64 41.29 -9.66 -21.58
N ALA A 65 41.22 -10.64 -20.67
CA ALA A 65 40.13 -11.59 -20.60
C ALA A 65 38.79 -10.92 -20.28
N LYS A 66 38.81 -9.92 -19.41
CA LYS A 66 37.61 -9.12 -19.07
C LYS A 66 37.13 -8.28 -20.25
N ALA A 67 38.04 -7.65 -20.99
CA ALA A 67 37.74 -6.88 -22.19
C ALA A 67 37.18 -7.78 -23.31
N ALA A 68 37.82 -8.95 -23.56
CA ALA A 68 37.34 -9.94 -24.52
C ALA A 68 35.94 -10.48 -24.19
N TYR A 69 35.66 -10.70 -22.89
CA TYR A 69 34.35 -11.12 -22.44
C TYR A 69 33.31 -10.02 -22.64
N ALA A 70 33.63 -8.75 -22.33
CA ALA A 70 32.75 -7.63 -22.57
C ALA A 70 32.41 -7.46 -24.06
N LEU A 71 33.43 -7.57 -24.93
CA LEU A 71 33.24 -7.53 -26.39
C LEU A 71 32.34 -8.67 -26.89
N ASN A 72 32.50 -9.86 -26.33
CA ASN A 72 31.66 -11.02 -26.67
C ASN A 72 30.19 -10.80 -26.29
N ILE A 73 29.94 -10.18 -25.12
CA ILE A 73 28.58 -9.80 -24.69
C ILE A 73 27.99 -8.78 -25.67
N GLU A 74 28.75 -7.74 -26.00
CA GLU A 74 28.32 -6.71 -26.93
C GLU A 74 28.00 -7.26 -28.32
N ASN A 75 28.89 -8.09 -28.88
CA ASN A 75 28.66 -8.75 -30.16
C ASN A 75 27.44 -9.67 -30.14
N ALA A 76 27.26 -10.43 -29.06
CA ALA A 76 26.08 -11.26 -28.87
C ALA A 76 24.80 -10.46 -28.80
N ALA A 77 24.78 -9.30 -28.10
CA ALA A 77 23.65 -8.39 -28.03
C ALA A 77 23.35 -7.78 -29.41
N GLN A 78 24.35 -7.29 -30.11
CA GLN A 78 24.22 -6.73 -31.47
C GLN A 78 23.67 -7.76 -32.48
N SER A 79 24.16 -8.98 -32.44
CA SER A 79 23.66 -10.08 -33.29
C SER A 79 22.19 -10.36 -33.04
N ARG A 80 21.74 -10.34 -31.76
CA ARG A 80 20.35 -10.55 -31.40
C ARG A 80 19.44 -9.39 -31.83
N ILE A 81 19.92 -8.15 -31.68
CA ILE A 81 19.20 -6.96 -32.17
C ILE A 81 18.96 -7.06 -33.67
N ARG A 82 20.01 -7.33 -34.45
CA ARG A 82 19.90 -7.52 -35.91
C ARG A 82 18.93 -8.64 -36.27
N ARG A 83 18.98 -9.75 -35.55
CA ARG A 83 18.04 -10.87 -35.75
C ARG A 83 16.60 -10.45 -35.50
N LEU A 84 16.32 -9.71 -34.43
CA LEU A 84 14.98 -9.16 -34.14
C LEU A 84 14.51 -8.19 -35.21
N GLU A 85 15.39 -7.33 -35.71
CA GLU A 85 15.09 -6.36 -36.78
C GLU A 85 14.79 -7.06 -38.11
N SER A 86 15.54 -8.14 -38.47
CA SER A 86 15.30 -8.90 -39.70
C SER A 86 14.01 -9.74 -39.66
N MET A 87 13.48 -10.04 -38.46
CA MET A 87 12.31 -10.91 -38.29
C MET A 87 11.00 -10.13 -38.11
N SER A 88 11.03 -8.81 -38.11
CA SER A 88 9.80 -7.99 -38.14
C SER A 88 8.90 -8.27 -39.38
N GLN A 89 9.34 -9.13 -40.27
CA GLN A 89 8.66 -9.54 -41.50
C GLN A 89 8.20 -11.02 -41.54
N GLY A 90 8.35 -11.83 -40.47
CA GLY A 90 8.02 -13.27 -40.53
C GLY A 90 7.67 -13.89 -39.19
N THR A 91 6.77 -14.88 -39.22
CA THR A 91 6.28 -15.70 -38.11
C THR A 91 7.30 -16.80 -37.71
N ALA A 92 8.41 -16.46 -37.09
CA ALA A 92 9.30 -17.46 -36.53
C ALA A 92 9.17 -17.58 -35.01
N ASP A 93 9.09 -18.81 -34.50
CA ASP A 93 9.16 -19.12 -33.08
C ASP A 93 10.54 -18.76 -32.54
N TYR A 94 10.59 -17.83 -31.59
CA TYR A 94 11.83 -17.23 -31.08
C TYR A 94 12.55 -18.09 -30.03
N GLY A 95 11.90 -19.11 -29.49
CA GLY A 95 12.42 -19.87 -28.35
C GLY A 95 12.67 -19.01 -27.09
N PHE A 96 11.97 -17.89 -26.94
CA PHE A 96 11.97 -17.16 -25.68
C PHE A 96 11.17 -17.94 -24.62
N ALA A 97 11.74 -18.02 -23.43
CA ALA A 97 11.00 -18.50 -22.27
C ALA A 97 9.89 -17.49 -21.89
N GLU A 98 8.91 -17.97 -21.10
CA GLU A 98 7.87 -17.10 -20.57
C GLU A 98 8.47 -15.86 -19.89
N PRO A 99 7.88 -14.67 -20.14
CA PRO A 99 8.37 -13.43 -19.53
C PRO A 99 8.33 -13.48 -18.02
N ILE A 100 9.40 -13.00 -17.37
CA ILE A 100 9.49 -12.84 -15.92
C ILE A 100 9.35 -11.36 -15.53
N ASN A 101 8.65 -11.10 -14.42
CA ASN A 101 8.44 -9.74 -13.92
C ASN A 101 9.59 -9.32 -13.00
N ILE A 102 10.19 -8.16 -13.27
CA ILE A 102 11.23 -7.57 -12.43
C ILE A 102 10.73 -6.51 -11.45
N GLY A 103 9.45 -6.16 -11.49
CA GLY A 103 8.82 -5.30 -10.48
C GLY A 103 8.93 -5.90 -9.07
N SER A 104 8.92 -7.24 -8.96
CA SER A 104 9.18 -7.96 -7.71
C SER A 104 10.53 -7.62 -7.08
N ALA A 105 11.56 -7.29 -7.86
CA ALA A 105 12.87 -6.88 -7.33
C ALA A 105 12.78 -5.56 -6.58
N LEU A 106 12.05 -4.57 -7.12
CA LEU A 106 11.81 -3.31 -6.43
C LEU A 106 10.99 -3.51 -5.14
N LEU A 107 9.93 -4.34 -5.21
CA LEU A 107 9.15 -4.66 -4.01
C LEU A 107 10.00 -5.37 -2.95
N ARG A 108 10.91 -6.29 -3.36
CA ARG A 108 11.83 -6.96 -2.43
C ARG A 108 12.86 -6.01 -1.83
N GLN A 109 13.31 -5.03 -2.59
CA GLN A 109 14.20 -3.97 -2.09
C GLN A 109 13.53 -3.17 -0.97
N ILE A 110 12.30 -2.69 -1.18
CA ILE A 110 11.51 -1.98 -0.17
C ILE A 110 11.26 -2.88 1.05
N TRP A 111 10.83 -4.12 0.82
CA TRP A 111 10.57 -5.12 1.85
C TRP A 111 11.77 -5.32 2.78
N LYS A 112 12.96 -5.40 2.20
CA LYS A 112 14.19 -5.76 2.91
C LYS A 112 14.91 -4.53 3.49
N ASP A 113 15.16 -3.50 2.67
CA ASP A 113 16.10 -2.44 3.03
C ASP A 113 15.38 -1.21 3.63
N ASP A 114 14.11 -0.98 3.29
CA ASP A 114 13.33 0.11 3.85
C ASP A 114 12.48 -0.32 5.04
N LEU A 115 11.71 -1.41 4.88
CA LEU A 115 10.79 -1.89 5.91
C LEU A 115 11.38 -3.00 6.80
N ASN A 116 12.56 -3.52 6.46
CA ASN A 116 13.29 -4.56 7.22
C ASN A 116 12.40 -5.74 7.66
N LEU A 117 11.42 -6.11 6.83
CA LEU A 117 10.44 -7.16 7.13
C LEU A 117 11.08 -8.55 7.32
N PRO A 118 12.20 -8.93 6.64
CA PRO A 118 12.86 -10.20 6.92
C PRO A 118 13.31 -10.35 8.38
N GLN A 119 13.58 -9.27 9.09
CA GLN A 119 13.96 -9.33 10.50
C GLN A 119 12.79 -9.80 11.37
N VAL A 120 11.62 -9.20 11.22
CA VAL A 120 10.45 -9.57 12.03
C VAL A 120 9.96 -10.97 11.67
N PHE A 121 9.93 -11.33 10.38
CA PHE A 121 9.48 -12.67 9.97
C PHE A 121 10.41 -13.78 10.46
N ARG A 122 11.74 -13.58 10.38
CA ARG A 122 12.70 -14.53 10.96
C ARG A 122 12.57 -14.67 12.48
N TYR A 123 12.38 -13.54 13.18
CA TYR A 123 12.15 -13.54 14.61
C TYR A 123 10.85 -14.28 14.98
N LEU A 124 9.75 -14.06 14.26
CA LEU A 124 8.49 -14.76 14.48
C LEU A 124 8.61 -16.24 14.12
N GLN A 125 9.31 -16.58 13.04
CA GLN A 125 9.58 -17.96 12.67
C GLN A 125 10.37 -18.70 13.73
N SER A 126 11.39 -18.09 14.33
CA SER A 126 12.22 -18.72 15.35
C SER A 126 11.47 -19.09 16.65
N LYS A 127 10.24 -18.61 16.82
CA LYS A 127 9.34 -18.94 17.93
C LYS A 127 8.36 -20.07 17.61
N THR A 128 8.52 -20.70 16.45
CA THR A 128 7.59 -21.72 15.95
C THR A 128 8.38 -22.84 15.27
N ASP A 129 7.75 -24.01 15.13
CA ASP A 129 8.34 -25.19 14.48
C ASP A 129 8.04 -25.26 12.97
N ILE A 130 7.70 -24.13 12.33
CA ILE A 130 7.42 -24.11 10.90
C ILE A 130 8.69 -24.35 10.09
N SER A 131 8.63 -25.29 9.14
CA SER A 131 9.76 -25.70 8.29
C SER A 131 9.94 -24.84 7.04
N TYR A 132 8.89 -24.13 6.58
CA TYR A 132 8.95 -23.25 5.42
C TYR A 132 9.45 -21.84 5.78
N SER A 133 9.96 -21.11 4.80
CA SER A 133 10.37 -19.71 4.99
C SER A 133 9.16 -18.81 5.15
N TYR A 134 8.94 -18.30 6.35
CA TYR A 134 7.84 -17.38 6.65
C TYR A 134 8.00 -16.06 5.86
N ASP A 135 9.23 -15.53 5.79
CA ASP A 135 9.56 -14.31 5.03
C ASP A 135 9.20 -14.46 3.54
N HIS A 136 9.60 -15.59 2.91
CA HIS A 136 9.33 -15.79 1.49
C HIS A 136 7.84 -16.01 1.20
N ALA A 137 7.13 -16.75 2.04
CA ALA A 137 5.70 -16.98 1.86
C ALA A 137 4.88 -15.69 2.05
N ALA A 138 5.20 -14.88 3.05
CA ALA A 138 4.57 -13.58 3.27
C ALA A 138 4.89 -12.59 2.13
N PHE A 139 6.14 -12.58 1.65
CA PHE A 139 6.54 -11.77 0.50
C PHE A 139 5.80 -12.19 -0.78
N LEU A 140 5.71 -13.49 -1.05
CA LEU A 140 4.96 -14.01 -2.20
C LEU A 140 3.52 -13.47 -2.22
N LEU A 141 2.79 -13.64 -1.11
CA LEU A 141 1.40 -13.17 -1.02
C LEU A 141 1.28 -11.66 -1.21
N THR A 142 2.22 -10.90 -0.66
CA THR A 142 2.23 -9.43 -0.74
C THR A 142 2.60 -8.96 -2.14
N ALA A 143 3.67 -9.48 -2.73
CA ALA A 143 4.13 -9.10 -4.07
C ALA A 143 3.10 -9.47 -5.15
N GLN A 144 2.54 -10.70 -5.10
CA GLN A 144 1.50 -11.12 -6.04
C GLN A 144 0.22 -10.29 -5.91
N ARG A 145 -0.10 -9.79 -4.71
CA ARG A 145 -1.24 -8.89 -4.51
C ARG A 145 -1.06 -7.55 -5.24
N ILE A 146 0.16 -7.05 -5.36
CA ILE A 146 0.49 -5.81 -6.07
C ILE A 146 0.62 -6.07 -7.58
N LEU A 147 1.38 -7.10 -7.95
CA LEU A 147 1.74 -7.38 -9.35
C LEU A 147 0.62 -8.05 -10.14
N ARG A 148 -0.03 -9.05 -9.55
CA ARG A 148 -1.07 -9.89 -10.18
C ARG A 148 -2.15 -10.24 -9.16
N PRO A 149 -3.03 -9.28 -8.81
CA PRO A 149 -4.09 -9.53 -7.85
C PRO A 149 -4.91 -10.77 -8.21
N GLY A 150 -5.29 -11.56 -7.20
CA GLY A 150 -6.05 -12.77 -7.43
C GLY A 150 -6.15 -13.68 -6.20
N SER A 151 -6.57 -14.94 -6.43
CA SER A 151 -6.67 -15.95 -5.39
C SER A 151 -5.30 -16.40 -4.86
N LYS A 152 -5.29 -17.07 -3.71
CA LYS A 152 -4.07 -17.65 -3.13
C LYS A 152 -3.47 -18.73 -4.02
N LYS A 153 -4.34 -19.52 -4.69
CA LYS A 153 -3.95 -20.51 -5.68
C LYS A 153 -3.23 -19.85 -6.86
N LYS A 154 -3.81 -18.78 -7.42
CA LYS A 154 -3.20 -18.00 -8.51
C LYS A 154 -1.84 -17.42 -8.10
N ALA A 155 -1.73 -16.87 -6.88
CA ALA A 155 -0.44 -16.39 -6.36
C ALA A 155 0.63 -17.49 -6.32
N PHE A 156 0.24 -18.70 -5.94
CA PHE A 156 1.13 -19.86 -5.95
C PHE A 156 1.51 -20.30 -7.37
N GLU A 157 0.58 -20.33 -8.31
CA GLU A 157 0.83 -20.66 -9.71
C GLU A 157 1.86 -19.72 -10.34
N PHE A 158 1.79 -18.42 -10.06
CA PHE A 158 2.71 -17.41 -10.58
C PHE A 158 3.98 -17.22 -9.74
N ARG A 159 4.27 -18.06 -8.73
CA ARG A 159 5.41 -17.89 -7.83
C ARG A 159 6.78 -17.85 -8.54
N ASN A 160 6.89 -18.49 -9.69
CA ASN A 160 8.11 -18.55 -10.49
C ASN A 160 8.13 -17.55 -11.67
N SER A 161 7.08 -16.75 -11.84
CA SER A 161 6.99 -15.75 -12.92
C SER A 161 7.61 -14.40 -12.51
N ASP A 162 8.32 -14.35 -11.39
CA ASP A 162 9.01 -13.17 -10.87
C ASP A 162 10.52 -13.40 -10.81
N ILE A 163 11.30 -12.31 -10.97
CA ILE A 163 12.76 -12.38 -10.87
C ILE A 163 13.25 -12.70 -9.45
N VAL A 164 12.45 -12.40 -8.44
CA VAL A 164 12.74 -12.79 -7.05
C VAL A 164 12.33 -14.24 -6.87
N PRO A 165 13.31 -15.11 -6.57
CA PRO A 165 13.03 -16.54 -6.43
C PRO A 165 12.09 -16.82 -5.25
N CYS A 166 11.22 -17.80 -5.44
CA CYS A 166 10.34 -18.34 -4.42
C CYS A 166 10.71 -19.80 -4.12
N ASP A 167 10.86 -20.13 -2.84
CA ASP A 167 11.19 -21.47 -2.34
C ASP A 167 9.96 -22.21 -1.77
N ILE A 168 8.77 -21.76 -2.11
CA ILE A 168 7.51 -22.35 -1.66
C ILE A 168 7.03 -23.36 -2.71
N ASP A 169 7.11 -24.65 -2.38
CA ASP A 169 6.78 -25.75 -3.27
C ASP A 169 5.37 -26.34 -3.06
N ASP A 170 4.76 -26.06 -1.89
CA ASP A 170 3.48 -26.60 -1.49
C ASP A 170 2.42 -25.48 -1.36
N LEU A 171 1.31 -25.64 -2.07
CA LEU A 171 0.15 -24.71 -1.97
C LEU A 171 -0.39 -24.61 -0.54
N ASN A 172 -0.32 -25.67 0.25
CA ASN A 172 -0.79 -25.65 1.64
C ASN A 172 0.02 -24.67 2.50
N VAL A 173 1.29 -24.43 2.19
CA VAL A 173 2.10 -23.41 2.87
C VAL A 173 1.47 -22.02 2.70
N VAL A 174 0.92 -21.72 1.52
CA VAL A 174 0.27 -20.44 1.23
C VAL A 174 -0.96 -20.21 2.10
N TYR A 175 -1.69 -21.27 2.46
CA TYR A 175 -2.82 -21.16 3.39
C TYR A 175 -2.35 -21.13 4.86
N ARG A 176 -1.40 -21.98 5.24
CA ARG A 176 -0.83 -21.97 6.60
C ARG A 176 -0.16 -20.65 6.98
N VAL A 177 0.41 -19.93 6.02
CA VAL A 177 0.97 -18.61 6.28
C VAL A 177 -0.12 -17.57 6.60
N LEU A 178 -1.37 -17.76 6.14
CA LEU A 178 -2.47 -16.86 6.52
C LEU A 178 -2.77 -16.98 8.02
N ASP A 179 -2.79 -18.20 8.60
CA ASP A 179 -2.98 -18.41 10.02
C ASP A 179 -1.88 -17.69 10.83
N ARG A 180 -0.64 -17.77 10.35
CA ARG A 180 0.49 -17.06 10.97
C ARG A 180 0.38 -15.55 10.85
N LEU A 181 0.00 -15.03 9.69
CA LEU A 181 -0.22 -13.59 9.49
C LEU A 181 -1.34 -13.04 10.38
N SER A 182 -2.40 -13.83 10.62
CA SER A 182 -3.46 -13.51 11.57
C SER A 182 -2.92 -13.42 13.00
N ALA A 183 -2.24 -14.47 13.47
CA ALA A 183 -1.72 -14.56 14.82
C ALA A 183 -0.65 -13.51 15.13
N ASP A 184 0.23 -13.22 14.18
CA ASP A 184 1.37 -12.32 14.32
C ASP A 184 1.08 -10.87 13.93
N LYS A 185 -0.17 -10.54 13.53
CA LYS A 185 -0.62 -9.20 13.10
C LYS A 185 -0.09 -8.07 13.98
N PRO A 186 -0.24 -8.08 15.32
CA PRO A 186 0.21 -6.95 16.15
C PRO A 186 1.72 -6.72 16.08
N ALA A 187 2.52 -7.80 16.05
CA ALA A 187 3.98 -7.71 15.98
C ALA A 187 4.44 -7.14 14.62
N ILE A 188 3.80 -7.58 13.53
CA ILE A 188 4.13 -7.13 12.17
C ILE A 188 3.76 -5.66 11.99
N ILE A 189 2.57 -5.24 12.43
CA ILE A 189 2.11 -3.84 12.33
C ILE A 189 3.03 -2.92 13.15
N LYS A 190 3.37 -3.30 14.37
CA LYS A 190 4.30 -2.54 15.22
C LYS A 190 5.68 -2.40 14.58
N HIS A 191 6.20 -3.47 13.97
CA HIS A 191 7.47 -3.45 13.24
C HIS A 191 7.39 -2.50 12.03
N LEU A 192 6.37 -2.61 11.18
CA LEU A 192 6.16 -1.74 10.02
C LEU A 192 6.18 -0.26 10.41
N ASN A 193 5.39 0.11 11.42
CA ASN A 193 5.34 1.50 11.86
C ASN A 193 6.68 1.99 12.43
N ARG A 194 7.40 1.14 13.17
CA ARG A 194 8.74 1.48 13.68
C ARG A 194 9.72 1.79 12.54
N GLU A 195 9.77 0.94 11.51
CA GLU A 195 10.70 1.14 10.39
C GLU A 195 10.29 2.34 9.54
N ILE A 196 8.99 2.55 9.30
CA ILE A 196 8.49 3.74 8.58
C ILE A 196 8.80 5.02 9.36
N ASN A 197 8.56 5.04 10.68
CA ASN A 197 8.88 6.19 11.53
C ASN A 197 10.37 6.55 11.43
N LYS A 198 11.24 5.53 11.46
CA LYS A 198 12.69 5.70 11.33
C LYS A 198 13.09 6.25 9.96
N LYS A 199 12.53 5.69 8.87
CA LYS A 199 12.88 6.06 7.49
C LYS A 199 12.39 7.44 7.09
N LEU A 200 11.14 7.76 7.44
CA LEU A 200 10.50 9.02 7.08
C LEU A 200 10.64 10.10 8.16
N LYS A 201 11.29 9.80 9.30
CA LYS A 201 11.31 10.66 10.50
C LYS A 201 9.88 11.09 10.90
N ARG A 202 8.92 10.14 10.75
CA ARG A 202 7.50 10.36 10.97
C ARG A 202 7.18 10.49 12.45
N SER A 203 6.39 11.49 12.80
CA SER A 203 5.73 11.61 14.12
C SER A 203 4.23 11.53 13.89
N ILE A 204 3.54 10.60 14.54
CA ILE A 204 2.09 10.45 14.42
C ILE A 204 1.44 11.52 15.29
N THR A 205 0.96 12.60 14.69
CA THR A 205 0.28 13.71 15.36
C THR A 205 -1.22 13.72 15.07
N ALA A 206 -1.62 13.18 13.93
CA ALA A 206 -3.01 13.02 13.52
C ALA A 206 -3.30 11.58 13.08
N ALA A 207 -4.44 11.05 13.47
CA ALA A 207 -4.96 9.75 13.05
C ALA A 207 -6.26 9.96 12.27
N PHE A 208 -6.24 9.61 11.00
CA PHE A 208 -7.42 9.61 10.13
C PHE A 208 -8.07 8.25 10.21
N TYR A 209 -9.34 8.22 10.58
CA TYR A 209 -10.09 6.99 10.76
C TYR A 209 -11.33 6.96 9.88
N ASP A 210 -11.54 5.86 9.19
CA ASP A 210 -12.79 5.56 8.51
C ASP A 210 -13.00 4.04 8.41
N VAL A 211 -14.21 3.64 8.05
CA VAL A 211 -14.60 2.24 7.89
C VAL A 211 -15.13 1.98 6.49
N THR A 212 -14.95 0.74 6.04
CA THR A 212 -15.57 0.26 4.81
C THR A 212 -16.03 -1.17 4.97
N THR A 213 -16.87 -1.66 4.04
CA THR A 213 -17.35 -3.03 4.05
C THR A 213 -16.74 -3.84 2.93
N TYR A 214 -16.49 -5.13 3.20
CA TYR A 214 -16.06 -6.11 2.21
C TYR A 214 -17.08 -7.25 2.19
N ALA A 215 -17.82 -7.36 1.09
CA ALA A 215 -18.79 -8.42 0.89
C ALA A 215 -18.08 -9.73 0.47
N PHE A 216 -18.66 -10.84 0.89
CA PHE A 216 -18.27 -12.19 0.46
C PHE A 216 -19.35 -12.74 -0.46
N GLU A 217 -18.97 -13.46 -1.49
CA GLU A 217 -19.89 -14.18 -2.37
C GLU A 217 -20.49 -15.40 -1.65
N SER A 218 -21.14 -15.15 -0.51
CA SER A 218 -21.71 -16.16 0.37
C SER A 218 -22.92 -15.59 1.12
N ARG A 219 -23.86 -16.48 1.44
CA ARG A 219 -25.02 -16.18 2.32
C ARG A 219 -24.87 -16.79 3.71
N LYS A 220 -23.77 -17.52 3.98
CA LYS A 220 -23.57 -18.19 5.26
C LYS A 220 -22.88 -17.25 6.24
N ALA A 221 -23.64 -16.80 7.25
CA ALA A 221 -23.13 -15.98 8.34
C ALA A 221 -22.34 -16.82 9.35
N ASP A 222 -21.36 -16.18 10.03
CA ASP A 222 -20.62 -16.70 11.17
C ASP A 222 -20.30 -15.57 12.16
N ALA A 223 -19.40 -15.79 13.11
CA ALA A 223 -19.06 -14.80 14.12
C ALA A 223 -18.44 -13.52 13.54
N LEU A 224 -17.77 -13.58 12.39
CA LEU A 224 -17.13 -12.43 11.72
C LEU A 224 -17.93 -11.97 10.49
N ARG A 225 -18.31 -12.92 9.63
CA ARG A 225 -19.12 -12.61 8.43
C ARG A 225 -20.59 -12.55 8.80
N ASN A 226 -21.21 -11.38 8.63
CA ASN A 226 -22.62 -11.21 8.95
C ASN A 226 -23.30 -10.27 7.95
N PHE A 227 -24.62 -10.32 7.90
CA PHE A 227 -25.41 -9.38 7.12
C PHE A 227 -25.37 -8.01 7.80
N GLY A 228 -25.26 -6.95 7.01
CA GLY A 228 -25.21 -5.60 7.52
C GLY A 228 -25.49 -4.56 6.46
N LEU A 229 -25.42 -3.29 6.83
CA LEU A 229 -25.56 -2.20 5.88
C LEU A 229 -24.34 -2.13 4.97
N SER A 230 -24.50 -2.66 3.75
CA SER A 230 -23.42 -2.67 2.77
C SER A 230 -23.21 -1.29 2.14
N LYS A 231 -21.99 -0.75 2.19
CA LYS A 231 -21.60 0.46 1.44
C LYS A 231 -21.60 0.22 -0.08
N ASP A 232 -21.59 -1.05 -0.51
CA ASP A 232 -21.62 -1.47 -1.93
C ASP A 232 -23.03 -1.90 -2.39
N HIS A 233 -24.08 -1.65 -1.56
CA HIS A 233 -25.49 -1.99 -1.83
C HIS A 233 -25.78 -3.47 -2.05
N LYS A 234 -24.94 -4.37 -1.55
CA LYS A 234 -25.12 -5.83 -1.61
C LYS A 234 -25.90 -6.31 -0.39
N VAL A 235 -27.21 -6.42 -0.52
CA VAL A 235 -28.11 -6.74 0.61
C VAL A 235 -28.22 -8.23 0.95
N ASN A 236 -27.86 -9.12 0.00
CA ASN A 236 -28.00 -10.57 0.14
C ASN A 236 -26.68 -11.31 0.40
N GLU A 237 -25.61 -10.59 0.66
CA GLU A 237 -24.28 -11.16 0.89
C GLU A 237 -23.82 -10.82 2.31
N VAL A 238 -23.15 -11.77 2.96
CA VAL A 238 -22.47 -11.49 4.22
C VAL A 238 -21.24 -10.62 3.97
N GLN A 239 -20.89 -9.81 4.94
CA GLN A 239 -19.78 -8.86 4.87
C GLN A 239 -18.96 -8.85 6.15
N VAL A 240 -17.79 -8.22 6.09
CA VAL A 240 -17.03 -7.77 7.25
C VAL A 240 -16.89 -6.25 7.19
N VAL A 241 -16.79 -5.60 8.34
CA VAL A 241 -16.46 -4.19 8.45
C VAL A 241 -14.97 -4.05 8.71
N LEU A 242 -14.27 -3.29 7.90
CA LEU A 242 -12.84 -2.98 8.08
C LEU A 242 -12.71 -1.52 8.53
N GLY A 243 -12.17 -1.32 9.73
CA GLY A 243 -11.71 -0.02 10.21
C GLY A 243 -10.24 0.17 9.85
N LEU A 244 -9.89 1.32 9.30
CA LEU A 244 -8.53 1.67 8.91
C LEU A 244 -8.11 2.97 9.59
N VAL A 245 -6.87 3.01 10.06
CA VAL A 245 -6.23 4.23 10.55
C VAL A 245 -5.02 4.54 9.69
N MET A 246 -4.88 5.77 9.28
CA MET A 246 -3.69 6.27 8.57
C MET A 246 -3.16 7.57 9.18
N ASP A 247 -1.94 7.93 8.83
CA ASP A 247 -1.30 9.20 9.22
C ASP A 247 -1.61 10.35 8.25
N GLU A 248 -1.06 11.51 8.53
CA GLU A 248 -1.17 12.71 7.69
C GLU A 248 -0.57 12.57 6.28
N HIS A 249 0.31 11.60 6.06
CA HIS A 249 0.92 11.30 4.75
C HIS A 249 0.10 10.29 3.93
N GLY A 250 -0.99 9.77 4.51
CA GLY A 250 -1.83 8.74 3.88
C GLY A 250 -1.25 7.34 3.95
N ILE A 251 -0.28 7.10 4.86
CA ILE A 251 0.29 5.79 5.09
C ILE A 251 -0.51 5.09 6.19
N PRO A 252 -1.00 3.85 5.95
CA PRO A 252 -1.73 3.11 6.96
C PRO A 252 -0.90 2.83 8.22
N ILE A 253 -1.50 3.08 9.39
CA ILE A 253 -0.90 2.81 10.70
C ILE A 253 -1.38 1.46 11.24
N ASP A 254 -2.70 1.23 11.19
CA ASP A 254 -3.34 0.04 11.74
C ASP A 254 -4.70 -0.21 11.07
N TYR A 255 -5.20 -1.43 11.21
CA TYR A 255 -6.54 -1.80 10.77
C TYR A 255 -7.15 -2.85 11.71
N ASP A 256 -8.47 -2.97 11.69
CA ASP A 256 -9.16 -4.07 12.34
C ASP A 256 -10.37 -4.55 11.55
N LEU A 257 -10.74 -5.81 11.78
CA LEU A 257 -11.93 -6.42 11.22
C LEU A 257 -12.99 -6.57 12.30
N PHE A 258 -14.19 -6.11 11.98
CA PHE A 258 -15.36 -6.21 12.84
C PHE A 258 -16.43 -7.06 12.16
N PRO A 259 -17.32 -7.71 12.94
CA PRO A 259 -18.48 -8.40 12.39
C PRO A 259 -19.28 -7.52 11.43
N GLY A 260 -19.80 -8.12 10.35
CA GLY A 260 -20.46 -7.39 9.28
C GLY A 260 -21.69 -6.57 9.69
N ASN A 261 -22.28 -6.87 10.85
CA ASN A 261 -23.41 -6.14 11.45
C ASN A 261 -22.97 -5.07 12.47
N THR A 262 -21.65 -4.85 12.65
CA THR A 262 -21.15 -3.86 13.60
C THR A 262 -21.47 -2.45 13.13
N SER A 263 -21.96 -1.62 14.06
CA SER A 263 -22.19 -0.20 13.79
C SER A 263 -20.86 0.56 13.65
N GLU A 264 -20.78 1.46 12.67
CA GLU A 264 -19.60 2.31 12.47
C GLU A 264 -19.21 3.08 13.74
N PHE A 265 -20.20 3.52 14.55
CA PHE A 265 -19.95 4.26 15.80
C PHE A 265 -19.09 3.50 16.81
N SER A 266 -19.24 2.18 16.88
CA SER A 266 -18.58 1.35 17.89
C SER A 266 -17.16 0.91 17.50
N THR A 267 -16.72 1.19 16.27
CA THR A 267 -15.45 0.70 15.74
C THR A 267 -14.27 1.61 16.02
N MET A 268 -14.47 2.92 16.11
CA MET A 268 -13.42 3.94 16.20
C MET A 268 -12.67 3.89 17.54
N ILE A 269 -13.39 3.91 18.65
CA ILE A 269 -12.81 4.05 19.99
C ILE A 269 -11.81 2.94 20.32
N PRO A 270 -12.11 1.64 20.13
CA PRO A 270 -11.16 0.57 20.43
C PRO A 270 -9.85 0.68 19.63
N MET A 271 -9.94 1.16 18.38
CA MET A 271 -8.75 1.33 17.55
C MET A 271 -7.89 2.50 18.00
N ILE A 272 -8.49 3.63 18.34
CA ILE A 272 -7.76 4.80 18.84
C ILE A 272 -7.09 4.50 20.19
N GLU A 273 -7.77 3.79 21.11
CA GLU A 273 -7.18 3.34 22.37
C GLU A 273 -5.94 2.47 22.15
N ARG A 274 -6.04 1.48 21.24
CA ARG A 274 -4.92 0.61 20.89
C ARG A 274 -3.73 1.39 20.35
N ILE A 275 -3.94 2.28 19.38
CA ILE A 275 -2.87 3.08 18.77
C ILE A 275 -2.20 3.98 19.80
N ARG A 276 -2.97 4.66 20.65
CA ARG A 276 -2.41 5.49 21.71
C ARG A 276 -1.51 4.67 22.65
N LYS A 277 -1.97 3.50 23.05
CA LYS A 277 -1.21 2.59 23.93
C LYS A 277 0.05 2.06 23.25
N ASP A 278 -0.08 1.56 22.02
CA ASP A 278 1.01 0.87 21.31
C ASP A 278 2.14 1.81 20.90
N TYR A 279 1.80 3.08 20.61
CA TYR A 279 2.77 4.11 20.22
C TYR A 279 3.03 5.17 21.30
N ASN A 280 2.47 5.01 22.50
CA ASN A 280 2.62 5.93 23.64
C ASN A 280 2.34 7.39 23.27
N LEU A 281 1.24 7.63 22.53
CA LEU A 281 0.88 8.96 22.03
C LEU A 281 0.20 9.77 23.14
N THR A 282 0.82 10.88 23.54
CA THR A 282 0.28 11.80 24.54
C THR A 282 -0.69 12.80 23.93
N LYS A 283 -0.44 13.21 22.68
CA LYS A 283 -1.30 14.12 21.90
C LYS A 283 -1.65 13.46 20.58
N LEU A 284 -2.93 13.40 20.26
CA LEU A 284 -3.42 12.83 19.04
C LEU A 284 -4.67 13.57 18.58
N VAL A 285 -4.68 14.04 17.33
CA VAL A 285 -5.87 14.58 16.67
C VAL A 285 -6.56 13.48 15.88
N VAL A 286 -7.80 13.14 16.26
CA VAL A 286 -8.60 12.14 15.55
C VAL A 286 -9.45 12.84 14.49
N VAL A 287 -9.31 12.40 13.24
CA VAL A 287 -10.05 12.95 12.09
C VAL A 287 -10.93 11.87 11.49
N ALA A 288 -12.25 12.12 11.38
CA ALA A 288 -13.17 11.13 10.85
C ALA A 288 -14.42 11.76 10.22
N ASP A 289 -15.19 10.95 9.46
CA ASP A 289 -16.40 11.40 8.79
C ASP A 289 -17.58 11.55 9.77
N ARG A 290 -18.64 12.17 9.28
CA ARG A 290 -19.89 12.49 10.00
C ARG A 290 -20.61 11.27 10.60
N GLY A 291 -20.40 10.09 10.03
CA GLY A 291 -20.93 8.83 10.54
C GLY A 291 -20.41 8.49 11.94
N LEU A 292 -19.24 9.01 12.31
CA LEU A 292 -18.54 8.74 13.56
C LEU A 292 -18.68 9.87 14.59
N ASN A 293 -19.32 11.00 14.22
CA ASN A 293 -19.56 12.15 15.09
C ASN A 293 -20.82 11.95 15.95
N SER A 294 -20.70 11.14 16.99
CA SER A 294 -21.71 10.98 18.05
C SER A 294 -21.23 11.62 19.36
N ASN A 295 -22.18 12.04 20.21
CA ASN A 295 -21.82 12.63 21.50
C ASN A 295 -21.07 11.64 22.39
N GLU A 296 -21.34 10.35 22.25
CA GLU A 296 -20.66 9.25 22.93
C GLU A 296 -19.20 9.17 22.51
N ASN A 297 -18.93 9.11 21.20
CA ASN A 297 -17.57 9.08 20.68
C ASN A 297 -16.77 10.33 21.09
N LEU A 298 -17.39 11.51 21.03
CA LEU A 298 -16.76 12.75 21.47
C LEU A 298 -16.42 12.72 22.97
N SER A 299 -17.30 12.13 23.78
CA SER A 299 -17.07 11.98 25.23
C SER A 299 -15.91 11.02 25.53
N GLU A 300 -15.80 9.91 24.80
CA GLU A 300 -14.70 8.95 24.95
C GLU A 300 -13.38 9.55 24.45
N LEU A 301 -13.35 10.23 23.30
CA LEU A 301 -12.16 10.93 22.81
C LEU A 301 -11.66 11.96 23.84
N ARG A 302 -12.56 12.72 24.44
CA ARG A 302 -12.21 13.68 25.50
C ARG A 302 -11.62 12.99 26.74
N LYS A 303 -12.21 11.86 27.18
CA LYS A 303 -11.67 11.07 28.32
C LYS A 303 -10.26 10.56 28.04
N MET A 304 -10.01 10.16 26.81
CA MET A 304 -8.68 9.75 26.37
C MET A 304 -7.70 10.91 26.20
N GLY A 305 -8.12 12.19 26.34
CA GLY A 305 -7.29 13.35 26.07
C GLY A 305 -6.89 13.49 24.59
N CYS A 306 -7.76 13.01 23.68
CA CYS A 306 -7.59 13.20 22.25
C CYS A 306 -8.28 14.50 21.81
N ASP A 307 -7.62 15.22 20.92
CA ASP A 307 -8.26 16.23 20.12
C ASP A 307 -8.98 15.60 18.93
N PHE A 308 -9.91 16.31 18.33
CA PHE A 308 -10.66 15.76 17.20
C PHE A 308 -11.07 16.83 16.18
N VAL A 309 -11.24 16.38 14.92
CA VAL A 309 -11.85 17.13 13.81
C VAL A 309 -12.79 16.17 13.09
N LEU A 310 -14.08 16.25 13.40
CA LEU A 310 -15.10 15.34 12.87
C LEU A 310 -16.11 16.10 12.02
N ALA A 311 -16.50 15.53 10.86
CA ALA A 311 -17.54 16.15 10.04
C ALA A 311 -18.86 16.32 10.81
N GLN A 312 -19.49 17.49 10.69
CA GLN A 312 -20.70 17.86 11.40
C GLN A 312 -21.91 17.93 10.46
N LYS A 313 -23.00 17.29 10.86
CA LYS A 313 -24.29 17.44 10.16
C LYS A 313 -24.91 18.80 10.55
N ILE A 314 -25.14 19.67 9.58
CA ILE A 314 -25.68 21.01 9.79
C ILE A 314 -27.11 21.17 9.26
N ARG A 315 -27.55 20.36 8.31
CA ARG A 315 -28.92 20.51 7.74
C ARG A 315 -30.04 20.22 8.74
N ASN A 316 -29.78 19.34 9.71
CA ASN A 316 -30.77 18.91 10.72
C ASN A 316 -30.44 19.46 12.13
N CYS A 317 -29.68 20.55 12.25
CA CYS A 317 -29.43 21.21 13.51
C CYS A 317 -30.64 22.07 13.93
N GLN A 318 -30.64 22.63 15.15
CA GLN A 318 -31.70 23.48 15.66
C GLN A 318 -31.85 24.75 14.80
N GLN A 319 -33.03 25.33 14.77
CA GLN A 319 -33.33 26.46 13.90
C GLN A 319 -32.38 27.64 14.14
N GLU A 320 -32.12 27.97 15.41
CA GLU A 320 -31.19 29.04 15.79
C GLU A 320 -29.80 28.84 15.16
N GLN A 321 -29.28 27.60 15.18
CA GLN A 321 -28.00 27.27 14.57
C GLN A 321 -28.04 27.37 13.04
N ARG A 322 -29.18 26.98 12.44
CA ARG A 322 -29.40 27.13 10.98
C ARG A 322 -29.36 28.60 10.58
N ASP A 323 -30.03 29.45 11.35
CA ASP A 323 -30.10 30.89 11.09
C ASP A 323 -28.72 31.53 11.25
N GLN A 324 -27.97 31.16 12.30
CA GLN A 324 -26.57 31.60 12.48
C GLN A 324 -25.64 31.18 11.32
N ILE A 325 -25.81 29.98 10.79
CA ILE A 325 -24.98 29.49 9.66
C ILE A 325 -25.33 30.24 8.37
N LEU A 326 -26.62 30.48 8.13
CA LEU A 326 -27.11 31.09 6.89
C LEU A 326 -27.02 32.61 6.88
N ASP A 327 -26.83 33.23 8.05
CA ASP A 327 -26.56 34.64 8.15
C ASP A 327 -25.26 35.04 7.46
N ASP A 328 -25.24 36.11 6.68
CA ASP A 328 -24.08 36.57 5.92
C ASP A 328 -23.03 37.34 6.74
N THR A 329 -23.27 37.58 8.04
CA THR A 329 -22.33 38.25 8.94
C THR A 329 -21.31 37.28 9.54
N GLY A 330 -20.12 37.76 9.93
CA GLY A 330 -19.13 37.00 10.69
C GLY A 330 -18.37 35.93 9.86
N TRP A 331 -18.30 36.05 8.55
CA TRP A 331 -17.51 35.19 7.69
C TRP A 331 -16.09 35.73 7.50
N GLU A 332 -15.11 34.83 7.68
CA GLU A 332 -13.71 35.04 7.31
C GLU A 332 -13.51 34.56 5.87
N HIS A 333 -12.92 35.40 5.01
CA HIS A 333 -12.72 35.10 3.60
C HIS A 333 -11.29 34.64 3.33
N VAL A 334 -11.14 33.55 2.57
CA VAL A 334 -9.85 33.12 2.01
C VAL A 334 -9.83 33.57 0.55
N ILE A 335 -8.93 34.48 0.25
CA ILE A 335 -8.79 35.11 -1.05
C ILE A 335 -7.57 34.51 -1.76
N SER A 336 -7.68 34.25 -3.04
CA SER A 336 -6.56 33.85 -3.90
C SER A 336 -5.56 34.98 -4.03
N GLU A 337 -4.30 34.72 -3.81
CA GLU A 337 -3.21 35.69 -3.97
C GLU A 337 -2.95 36.10 -5.42
N GLN A 338 -3.38 35.27 -6.39
CA GLN A 338 -3.10 35.47 -7.81
C GLN A 338 -4.12 36.39 -8.51
N ASP A 339 -5.41 36.27 -8.17
CA ASP A 339 -6.50 36.92 -8.88
C ASP A 339 -7.50 37.63 -7.96
N GLY A 340 -7.30 37.62 -6.65
CA GLY A 340 -8.18 38.26 -5.67
C GLY A 340 -9.56 37.60 -5.51
N VAL A 341 -9.77 36.43 -6.11
CA VAL A 341 -11.05 35.71 -6.03
C VAL A 341 -11.21 35.03 -4.67
N VAL A 342 -12.41 35.11 -4.08
CA VAL A 342 -12.74 34.41 -2.84
C VAL A 342 -12.85 32.91 -3.13
N LEU A 343 -11.87 32.13 -2.66
CA LEU A 343 -11.82 30.67 -2.81
C LEU A 343 -12.83 29.95 -1.90
N CYS A 344 -12.91 30.41 -0.66
CA CYS A 344 -13.87 29.91 0.34
C CYS A 344 -14.01 30.91 1.46
N ARG A 345 -15.08 30.76 2.25
CA ARG A 345 -15.29 31.53 3.47
C ARG A 345 -15.55 30.58 4.65
N TYR A 346 -15.14 30.99 5.85
CA TYR A 346 -15.30 30.24 7.08
C TYR A 346 -16.07 31.03 8.10
N LYS A 347 -16.86 30.31 8.92
CA LYS A 347 -17.54 30.87 10.09
C LYS A 347 -17.34 29.92 11.26
N THR A 348 -16.96 30.48 12.42
CA THR A 348 -16.81 29.73 13.66
C THR A 348 -18.01 29.93 14.56
N LEU A 349 -18.62 28.82 15.00
CA LEU A 349 -19.69 28.83 15.98
C LEU A 349 -19.23 28.12 17.25
N ALA A 350 -19.34 28.81 18.40
CA ALA A 350 -19.09 28.20 19.71
C ALA A 350 -20.32 27.36 20.09
N MET A 351 -20.09 26.09 20.39
CA MET A 351 -21.15 25.11 20.66
C MET A 351 -20.87 24.35 21.94
N LYS A 352 -21.92 23.85 22.58
CA LYS A 352 -21.85 22.96 23.72
C LYS A 352 -22.41 21.59 23.36
N LYS A 353 -21.67 20.53 23.71
CA LYS A 353 -22.09 19.14 23.50
C LYS A 353 -22.23 18.42 24.84
N PRO A 354 -23.33 17.68 25.07
CA PRO A 354 -23.51 16.92 26.29
C PRO A 354 -22.47 15.83 26.41
N LEU A 355 -22.00 15.61 27.63
CA LEU A 355 -21.11 14.48 27.94
C LEU A 355 -21.91 13.23 28.24
N TYR A 356 -21.40 12.09 27.78
CA TYR A 356 -21.96 10.77 28.05
C TYR A 356 -21.00 9.93 28.88
N GLU A 357 -21.56 9.01 29.66
CA GLU A 357 -20.81 7.98 30.37
C GLU A 357 -21.29 6.59 29.97
N THR A 358 -20.35 5.70 29.83
CA THR A 358 -20.63 4.27 29.62
C THR A 358 -20.90 3.62 30.97
N ARG A 359 -22.07 3.03 31.14
CA ARG A 359 -22.44 2.18 32.29
C ARG A 359 -22.43 0.73 31.84
N ILE A 360 -21.79 -0.11 32.62
CA ILE A 360 -21.79 -1.56 32.42
C ILE A 360 -22.80 -2.13 33.42
N ASN A 361 -23.80 -2.83 32.92
CA ASN A 361 -24.71 -3.56 33.80
C ASN A 361 -23.92 -4.71 34.44
N PRO A 362 -23.78 -4.76 35.77
CA PRO A 362 -22.97 -5.76 36.45
C PRO A 362 -23.49 -7.19 36.27
N GLU A 363 -24.79 -7.38 36.03
CA GLU A 363 -25.42 -8.69 35.89
C GLU A 363 -25.35 -9.24 34.46
N THR A 364 -25.52 -8.38 33.46
CA THR A 364 -25.59 -8.79 32.04
C THR A 364 -24.33 -8.48 31.25
N GLY A 365 -23.39 -7.69 31.80
CA GLY A 365 -22.22 -7.20 31.09
C GLY A 365 -22.55 -6.20 29.95
N CYS A 366 -23.84 -5.88 29.76
CA CYS A 366 -24.27 -4.98 28.70
C CYS A 366 -23.82 -3.55 28.95
N LYS A 367 -23.19 -2.95 27.94
CA LYS A 367 -22.81 -1.54 27.97
C LYS A 367 -24.01 -0.68 27.56
N SER A 368 -24.36 0.28 28.40
CA SER A 368 -25.32 1.35 28.07
C SER A 368 -24.63 2.70 28.19
N GLN A 369 -25.09 3.68 27.44
CA GLN A 369 -24.56 5.04 27.52
C GLN A 369 -25.66 5.97 28.03
N SER A 370 -25.34 6.80 29.01
CA SER A 370 -26.25 7.76 29.58
C SER A 370 -25.64 9.17 29.59
N ARG A 371 -26.47 10.17 29.33
CA ARG A 371 -26.08 11.57 29.42
C ARG A 371 -25.70 11.91 30.87
N LYS A 372 -24.55 12.55 31.07
CA LYS A 372 -24.17 13.11 32.37
C LYS A 372 -24.95 14.40 32.60
N ALA A 373 -25.82 14.42 33.63
CA ALA A 373 -26.59 15.59 33.95
C ALA A 373 -25.68 16.80 34.26
N GLY A 374 -25.94 17.94 33.63
CA GLY A 374 -25.23 19.20 33.86
C GLY A 374 -23.77 19.24 33.39
N LYS A 375 -23.25 18.17 32.70
CA LYS A 375 -21.89 18.17 32.17
C LYS A 375 -21.90 18.28 30.66
N GLU A 376 -21.24 19.32 30.17
CA GLU A 376 -21.07 19.63 28.75
C GLU A 376 -19.59 19.84 28.42
N MET A 377 -19.25 19.75 27.15
CA MET A 377 -17.94 20.17 26.63
C MET A 377 -18.13 21.28 25.61
N ASP A 378 -17.21 22.23 25.66
CA ASP A 378 -17.11 23.25 24.64
C ASP A 378 -16.48 22.67 23.38
N VAL A 379 -17.10 22.99 22.24
CA VAL A 379 -16.61 22.61 20.92
C VAL A 379 -16.83 23.77 19.96
N ARG A 380 -16.08 23.78 18.87
CA ARG A 380 -16.28 24.74 17.78
C ARG A 380 -16.81 24.01 16.55
N TRP A 381 -17.82 24.58 15.94
CA TRP A 381 -18.20 24.23 14.58
C TRP A 381 -17.51 25.19 13.63
N ILE A 382 -16.67 24.65 12.75
CA ILE A 382 -16.08 25.41 11.66
C ILE A 382 -16.92 25.13 10.41
N VAL A 383 -17.72 26.11 10.04
CA VAL A 383 -18.55 26.04 8.84
C VAL A 383 -17.77 26.64 7.68
N SER A 384 -17.74 25.95 6.56
CA SER A 384 -17.13 26.44 5.32
C SER A 384 -18.19 26.57 4.23
N TYR A 385 -18.01 27.55 3.36
CA TYR A 385 -18.75 27.69 2.11
C TYR A 385 -17.77 27.92 0.96
N SER A 386 -17.97 27.24 -0.17
CA SER A 386 -17.25 27.56 -1.41
C SER A 386 -18.16 27.47 -2.62
N GLN A 387 -17.99 28.39 -3.56
CA GLN A 387 -18.78 28.43 -4.79
C GLN A 387 -18.57 27.18 -5.67
N ALA A 388 -17.34 26.67 -5.73
CA ALA A 388 -17.04 25.45 -6.48
C ALA A 388 -17.82 24.24 -5.96
N ARG A 389 -17.94 24.11 -4.62
CA ARG A 389 -18.76 23.07 -3.99
C ARG A 389 -20.25 23.32 -4.23
N ALA A 390 -20.72 24.57 -4.13
CA ALA A 390 -22.10 24.92 -4.38
C ALA A 390 -22.52 24.53 -5.82
N ASN A 391 -21.71 24.84 -6.79
CA ASN A 391 -21.97 24.48 -8.20
C ASN A 391 -22.06 22.94 -8.38
N LYS A 392 -21.18 22.19 -7.73
CA LYS A 392 -21.22 20.71 -7.73
C LYS A 392 -22.48 20.19 -7.06
N ASP A 393 -22.79 20.65 -5.84
CA ASP A 393 -23.95 20.21 -5.08
C ASP A 393 -25.27 20.51 -5.83
N LEU A 394 -25.36 21.66 -6.50
CA LEU A 394 -26.51 22.05 -7.34
C LEU A 394 -26.63 21.15 -8.58
N ALA A 395 -25.54 20.87 -9.29
CA ALA A 395 -25.55 19.95 -10.43
C ALA A 395 -25.95 18.53 -10.04
N ASP A 396 -25.52 18.04 -8.85
CA ASP A 396 -25.91 16.74 -8.31
C ASP A 396 -27.40 16.73 -7.91
N LEU A 397 -27.91 17.85 -7.37
CA LEU A 397 -29.33 18.02 -7.05
C LEU A 397 -30.18 18.00 -8.31
N GLU A 398 -29.83 18.76 -9.35
CA GLU A 398 -30.54 18.79 -10.63
C GLU A 398 -30.65 17.42 -11.25
N ARG A 399 -29.54 16.66 -11.31
CA ARG A 399 -29.56 15.26 -11.76
C ARG A 399 -30.48 14.37 -10.93
N SER A 400 -30.58 14.63 -9.62
CA SER A 400 -31.46 13.89 -8.73
C SER A 400 -32.93 14.26 -8.95
N VAL A 401 -33.23 15.53 -9.21
CA VAL A 401 -34.57 16.04 -9.56
C VAL A 401 -35.04 15.44 -10.87
N GLU A 402 -34.19 15.45 -11.92
CA GLU A 402 -34.52 14.82 -13.21
C GLU A 402 -34.83 13.32 -13.05
N LYS A 403 -34.03 12.59 -12.27
CA LYS A 403 -34.30 11.17 -11.98
C LYS A 403 -35.62 10.97 -11.24
N ALA A 404 -35.94 11.87 -10.29
CA ALA A 404 -37.20 11.83 -9.55
C ALA A 404 -38.39 12.10 -10.49
N GLN A 405 -38.27 13.10 -11.38
CA GLN A 405 -39.30 13.42 -12.36
C GLN A 405 -39.54 12.25 -13.32
N ARG A 406 -38.48 11.63 -13.90
CA ARG A 406 -38.60 10.45 -14.76
C ARG A 406 -39.29 9.29 -14.05
N ALA A 407 -39.00 9.07 -12.75
CA ALA A 407 -39.63 8.03 -11.95
C ALA A 407 -41.13 8.28 -11.73
N LEU A 408 -41.55 9.54 -11.59
CA LEU A 408 -42.95 9.94 -11.52
C LEU A 408 -43.66 9.71 -12.84
N ASP A 409 -43.06 10.15 -13.96
CA ASP A 409 -43.62 10.01 -15.32
C ASP A 409 -43.81 8.53 -15.70
N GLN A 410 -42.87 7.67 -15.30
CA GLN A 410 -42.90 6.22 -15.54
C GLN A 410 -43.74 5.43 -14.52
N LYS A 411 -44.35 6.10 -13.53
CA LYS A 411 -45.13 5.46 -12.43
C LYS A 411 -44.34 4.35 -11.72
N THR A 412 -43.00 4.53 -11.58
CA THR A 412 -42.14 3.53 -10.96
C THR A 412 -42.47 3.33 -9.48
N SER A 413 -42.48 2.07 -9.01
CA SER A 413 -42.77 1.76 -7.60
C SER A 413 -41.80 2.47 -6.65
N LEU A 414 -42.31 3.23 -5.68
CA LEU A 414 -41.59 4.03 -4.72
C LEU A 414 -41.42 3.26 -3.39
N THR A 415 -40.71 2.14 -3.43
CA THR A 415 -40.50 1.27 -2.25
C THR A 415 -39.43 1.79 -1.28
N SER A 416 -38.73 2.88 -1.60
CA SER A 416 -37.63 3.42 -0.79
C SER A 416 -37.73 4.94 -0.71
N SER A 417 -37.37 5.52 0.45
CA SER A 417 -37.26 6.99 0.66
C SER A 417 -35.82 7.51 0.50
N ARG A 418 -34.89 6.74 -0.09
CA ARG A 418 -33.47 7.09 -0.22
C ARG A 418 -33.11 7.58 -1.62
N GLY A 419 -32.02 8.34 -1.71
CA GLY A 419 -31.52 8.92 -2.96
C GLY A 419 -32.55 9.89 -3.60
N TYR A 420 -32.69 9.89 -4.93
CA TYR A 420 -33.63 10.76 -5.65
C TYR A 420 -35.09 10.53 -5.23
N LYS A 421 -35.44 9.35 -4.74
CA LYS A 421 -36.80 9.02 -4.25
C LYS A 421 -37.15 9.82 -2.98
N SER A 422 -36.17 10.33 -2.24
CA SER A 422 -36.41 11.21 -1.08
C SER A 422 -36.97 12.57 -1.49
N LEU A 423 -36.83 12.97 -2.75
CA LEU A 423 -37.37 14.19 -3.32
C LEU A 423 -38.84 14.05 -3.79
N ILE A 424 -39.42 12.87 -3.61
CA ILE A 424 -40.82 12.59 -3.97
C ILE A 424 -41.62 12.50 -2.67
N VAL A 425 -42.79 13.13 -2.65
CA VAL A 425 -43.76 13.08 -1.57
C VAL A 425 -45.10 12.59 -2.09
N THR A 426 -45.70 11.65 -1.39
CA THR A 426 -47.11 11.27 -1.61
C THR A 426 -47.97 12.00 -0.56
N PRO A 427 -48.86 12.89 -0.98
CA PRO A 427 -49.74 13.57 -0.04
C PRO A 427 -50.60 12.55 0.76
N LYS A 428 -50.89 12.87 2.03
CA LYS A 428 -51.79 12.04 2.84
C LYS A 428 -53.19 12.06 2.23
N GLY A 429 -53.71 10.89 1.85
CA GLY A 429 -54.98 10.72 1.13
C GLY A 429 -54.71 10.18 -0.29
N GLU A 430 -55.73 10.28 -1.18
CA GLU A 430 -55.65 9.74 -2.55
C GLU A 430 -54.82 10.57 -3.54
N GLY A 431 -53.87 11.34 -3.06
CA GLY A 431 -53.00 12.21 -3.89
C GLY A 431 -51.96 11.44 -4.69
N GLN A 432 -51.73 11.84 -5.95
CA GLN A 432 -50.64 11.31 -6.74
C GLN A 432 -49.26 11.77 -6.19
N PRO A 433 -48.21 10.91 -6.26
CA PRO A 433 -46.85 11.29 -5.91
C PRO A 433 -46.39 12.49 -6.73
N LYS A 434 -45.75 13.47 -6.06
CA LYS A 434 -45.19 14.66 -6.70
C LYS A 434 -43.82 15.04 -6.13
N LEU A 435 -43.09 15.91 -6.83
CA LEU A 435 -41.84 16.46 -6.31
C LEU A 435 -42.08 17.26 -5.03
N ASN A 436 -41.23 17.07 -4.04
CA ASN A 436 -41.23 17.85 -2.78
C ASN A 436 -40.40 19.13 -2.97
N GLN A 437 -41.05 20.19 -3.36
CA GLN A 437 -40.42 21.49 -3.62
C GLN A 437 -39.69 22.03 -2.39
N ASP A 438 -40.27 21.90 -1.19
CA ASP A 438 -39.65 22.37 0.06
C ASP A 438 -38.29 21.70 0.31
N LYS A 439 -38.18 20.38 0.04
CA LYS A 439 -36.90 19.68 0.15
C LYS A 439 -35.90 20.06 -0.92
N ILE A 440 -36.35 20.37 -2.11
CA ILE A 440 -35.50 20.82 -3.21
C ILE A 440 -34.95 22.20 -2.89
N GLU A 441 -35.78 23.11 -2.42
CA GLU A 441 -35.37 24.45 -2.02
C GLU A 441 -34.44 24.44 -0.81
N ASP A 442 -34.74 23.61 0.21
CA ASP A 442 -33.82 23.42 1.34
C ASP A 442 -32.48 22.88 0.86
N ALA A 443 -32.45 21.90 -0.06
CA ALA A 443 -31.22 21.38 -0.61
C ALA A 443 -30.43 22.43 -1.41
N ARG A 444 -31.09 23.32 -2.15
CA ARG A 444 -30.47 24.47 -2.84
C ARG A 444 -29.84 25.45 -1.86
N ARG A 445 -30.56 25.78 -0.78
CA ARG A 445 -30.09 26.70 0.27
C ARG A 445 -28.82 26.23 0.94
N TRP A 446 -28.66 24.89 1.11
CA TRP A 446 -27.50 24.28 1.75
C TRP A 446 -26.39 23.89 0.78
N ALA A 447 -26.52 24.18 -0.52
CA ALA A 447 -25.47 23.90 -1.49
C ALA A 447 -24.22 24.72 -1.18
N GLY A 448 -23.05 24.08 -1.19
CA GLY A 448 -21.76 24.70 -0.93
C GLY A 448 -21.36 24.75 0.55
N TYR A 449 -22.28 24.49 1.49
CA TYR A 449 -21.98 24.50 2.92
C TYR A 449 -21.47 23.15 3.41
N TYR A 450 -20.47 23.22 4.28
CA TYR A 450 -19.90 22.07 4.97
C TYR A 450 -19.43 22.47 6.36
N ALA A 451 -19.43 21.56 7.32
CA ALA A 451 -18.95 21.87 8.65
C ALA A 451 -18.20 20.72 9.30
N VAL A 452 -17.27 21.07 10.18
CA VAL A 452 -16.59 20.15 11.09
C VAL A 452 -16.78 20.61 12.54
N CYS A 453 -16.79 19.64 13.46
CA CYS A 453 -16.82 19.84 14.90
C CYS A 453 -15.43 19.53 15.46
N THR A 454 -14.89 20.40 16.31
CA THR A 454 -13.56 20.26 16.88
C THR A 454 -13.48 20.84 18.29
N ASN A 455 -12.54 20.31 19.11
CA ASN A 455 -12.13 20.89 20.39
C ASN A 455 -10.78 21.62 20.32
N LEU A 456 -10.18 21.73 19.14
CA LEU A 456 -8.93 22.47 18.95
C LEU A 456 -9.19 23.97 19.10
N GLU A 457 -8.63 24.60 20.15
CA GLU A 457 -8.85 26.02 20.45
C GLU A 457 -7.86 26.94 19.73
N THR A 458 -6.60 26.51 19.58
CA THR A 458 -5.49 27.36 19.11
C THR A 458 -5.35 27.44 17.59
N LYS A 459 -5.99 26.52 16.84
CA LYS A 459 -5.90 26.50 15.38
C LYS A 459 -6.94 27.37 14.71
N THR A 460 -6.55 28.01 13.61
CA THR A 460 -7.43 28.80 12.75
C THR A 460 -8.44 27.92 12.00
N PRO A 461 -9.59 28.46 11.55
CA PRO A 461 -10.55 27.73 10.73
C PRO A 461 -9.91 27.09 9.47
N SER A 462 -9.02 27.80 8.81
CA SER A 462 -8.32 27.33 7.63
C SER A 462 -7.43 26.12 7.92
N GLU A 463 -6.65 26.15 9.02
CA GLU A 463 -5.81 25.03 9.45
C GLU A 463 -6.66 23.79 9.80
N ILE A 464 -7.78 23.97 10.52
CA ILE A 464 -8.69 22.87 10.88
C ILE A 464 -9.29 22.23 9.63
N MET A 465 -9.75 23.05 8.69
CA MET A 465 -10.28 22.55 7.41
C MET A 465 -9.19 21.93 6.56
N GLY A 466 -7.96 22.43 6.64
CA GLY A 466 -6.77 21.81 6.03
C GLY A 466 -6.55 20.40 6.57
N ILE A 467 -6.55 20.22 7.88
CA ILE A 467 -6.44 18.89 8.51
C ILE A 467 -7.57 17.99 8.00
N TYR A 468 -8.82 18.45 8.03
CA TYR A 468 -9.95 17.63 7.58
C TYR A 468 -9.86 17.23 6.10
N ARG A 469 -9.35 18.11 5.24
CA ARG A 469 -9.20 17.82 3.81
C ARG A 469 -8.33 16.58 3.54
N HIS A 470 -7.39 16.22 4.41
CA HIS A 470 -6.58 15.01 4.25
C HIS A 470 -7.39 13.71 4.40
N LEU A 471 -8.63 13.77 4.89
CA LEU A 471 -9.49 12.57 5.04
C LEU A 471 -9.76 11.85 3.71
N TRP A 472 -9.75 12.55 2.55
CA TRP A 472 -9.90 11.90 1.25
C TRP A 472 -8.84 10.80 0.97
N GLN A 473 -7.68 10.88 1.62
CA GLN A 473 -6.61 9.90 1.44
C GLN A 473 -7.00 8.52 1.99
N ILE A 474 -7.89 8.44 2.98
CA ILE A 474 -8.37 7.15 3.48
C ILE A 474 -9.37 6.52 2.50
N GLU A 475 -10.19 7.34 1.83
CA GLU A 475 -11.04 6.88 0.74
C GLU A 475 -10.18 6.33 -0.42
N ASP A 476 -9.06 6.99 -0.73
CA ASP A 476 -8.07 6.51 -1.71
C ASP A 476 -7.43 5.18 -1.25
N CYS A 477 -7.14 5.00 0.04
CA CYS A 477 -6.68 3.71 0.58
C CYS A 477 -7.72 2.61 0.35
N PHE A 478 -9.00 2.87 0.61
CA PHE A 478 -10.06 1.89 0.36
C PHE A 478 -10.24 1.60 -1.13
N ARG A 479 -10.17 2.62 -1.99
CA ARG A 479 -10.21 2.43 -3.43
C ARG A 479 -9.07 1.54 -3.90
N VAL A 480 -7.83 1.85 -3.51
CA VAL A 480 -6.65 1.04 -3.84
C VAL A 480 -6.81 -0.40 -3.33
N SER A 481 -7.23 -0.59 -2.09
CA SER A 481 -7.44 -1.93 -1.53
C SER A 481 -8.50 -2.73 -2.30
N LYS A 482 -9.62 -2.10 -2.67
CA LYS A 482 -10.76 -2.76 -3.33
C LYS A 482 -10.54 -3.01 -4.82
N THR A 483 -9.89 -2.07 -5.53
CA THR A 483 -9.78 -2.11 -7.00
C THR A 483 -8.39 -2.49 -7.47
N THR A 484 -7.35 -1.87 -6.94
CA THR A 484 -5.96 -2.07 -7.40
C THR A 484 -5.36 -3.36 -6.85
N LEU A 485 -5.56 -3.59 -5.55
CA LEU A 485 -5.10 -4.79 -4.85
C LEU A 485 -6.14 -5.92 -4.88
N GLU A 486 -7.35 -5.69 -5.37
CA GLU A 486 -8.44 -6.67 -5.43
C GLU A 486 -8.61 -7.47 -4.13
N ALA A 487 -8.63 -6.79 -2.97
CA ALA A 487 -8.85 -7.45 -1.69
C ALA A 487 -10.21 -8.17 -1.63
N ARG A 488 -11.08 -7.92 -2.59
CA ARG A 488 -12.34 -8.63 -2.87
C ARG A 488 -12.42 -9.04 -4.34
N PRO A 489 -13.06 -10.20 -4.67
CA PRO A 489 -13.70 -11.14 -3.75
C PRO A 489 -12.68 -11.89 -2.88
N CYS A 490 -13.10 -12.24 -1.66
CA CYS A 490 -12.29 -12.98 -0.71
C CYS A 490 -12.64 -14.47 -0.80
N PHE A 491 -11.67 -15.30 -1.18
CA PHE A 491 -11.84 -16.73 -1.44
C PHE A 491 -11.42 -17.64 -0.26
N VAL A 492 -11.35 -17.10 0.95
CA VAL A 492 -11.02 -17.85 2.16
C VAL A 492 -12.18 -17.76 3.15
N TRP A 493 -12.35 -18.79 4.00
CA TRP A 493 -13.58 -19.00 4.73
C TRP A 493 -13.44 -19.03 6.25
N THR A 494 -12.30 -19.49 6.79
CA THR A 494 -12.05 -19.49 8.22
C THR A 494 -11.70 -18.08 8.70
N LYS A 495 -12.00 -17.78 9.96
CA LYS A 495 -11.69 -16.48 10.57
C LYS A 495 -10.21 -16.14 10.40
N ASP A 496 -9.31 -17.06 10.75
CA ASP A 496 -7.86 -16.85 10.71
C ASP A 496 -7.36 -16.64 9.28
N HIS A 497 -7.88 -17.42 8.31
CA HIS A 497 -7.57 -17.18 6.89
C HIS A 497 -8.08 -15.83 6.38
N ILE A 498 -9.26 -15.37 6.83
CA ILE A 498 -9.79 -14.06 6.49
C ILE A 498 -8.90 -12.96 7.07
N GLU A 499 -8.57 -13.02 8.35
CA GLU A 499 -7.68 -12.06 9.00
C GLU A 499 -6.29 -12.04 8.35
N GLY A 500 -5.71 -13.22 8.06
CA GLY A 500 -4.43 -13.33 7.36
C GLY A 500 -4.47 -12.81 5.93
N HIS A 501 -5.60 -13.00 5.22
CA HIS A 501 -5.82 -12.39 3.90
C HIS A 501 -5.78 -10.86 4.00
N PHE A 502 -6.54 -10.27 4.92
CA PHE A 502 -6.53 -8.82 5.11
C PHE A 502 -5.18 -8.31 5.61
N MET A 503 -4.44 -9.11 6.40
CA MET A 503 -3.07 -8.75 6.80
C MET A 503 -2.13 -8.69 5.60
N SER A 504 -2.20 -9.65 4.68
CA SER A 504 -1.42 -9.59 3.43
C SER A 504 -1.79 -8.39 2.56
N CYS A 505 -3.09 -8.06 2.48
CA CYS A 505 -3.58 -6.87 1.78
C CYS A 505 -3.12 -5.57 2.46
N PHE A 506 -3.09 -5.53 3.78
CA PHE A 506 -2.61 -4.38 4.55
C PHE A 506 -1.12 -4.13 4.32
N ILE A 507 -0.28 -5.16 4.37
CA ILE A 507 1.15 -5.02 4.06
C ILE A 507 1.33 -4.50 2.63
N SER A 508 0.56 -5.03 1.66
CA SER A 508 0.60 -4.57 0.26
C SER A 508 0.20 -3.10 0.14
N LEU A 509 -0.84 -2.68 0.85
CA LEU A 509 -1.30 -1.30 0.88
C LEU A 509 -0.25 -0.36 1.50
N VAL A 510 0.38 -0.78 2.60
CA VAL A 510 1.47 -0.03 3.24
C VAL A 510 2.64 0.16 2.28
N ILE A 511 3.08 -0.90 1.59
CA ILE A 511 4.17 -0.83 0.60
C ILE A 511 3.81 0.12 -0.54
N GLU A 512 2.60 0.04 -1.07
CA GLU A 512 2.14 0.90 -2.17
C GLU A 512 2.09 2.37 -1.76
N LYS A 513 1.55 2.66 -0.57
CA LYS A 513 1.49 4.03 -0.04
C LYS A 513 2.87 4.58 0.32
N TYR A 514 3.75 3.75 0.88
CA TYR A 514 5.14 4.10 1.13
C TYR A 514 5.89 4.42 -0.17
N LEU A 515 5.80 3.53 -1.16
CA LEU A 515 6.38 3.70 -2.48
C LEU A 515 5.92 5.02 -3.12
N ARG A 516 4.61 5.27 -3.14
CA ARG A 516 4.04 6.51 -3.66
C ARG A 516 4.53 7.74 -2.90
N HIS A 517 4.60 7.69 -1.57
CA HIS A 517 5.09 8.80 -0.75
C HIS A 517 6.53 9.15 -1.10
N VAL A 518 7.42 8.15 -1.21
CA VAL A 518 8.82 8.34 -1.60
C VAL A 518 8.93 8.90 -3.02
N LEU A 519 8.15 8.38 -3.96
CA LEU A 519 8.18 8.83 -5.36
C LEU A 519 7.65 10.26 -5.53
N LYS A 520 6.63 10.67 -4.78
CA LYS A 520 6.10 12.04 -4.82
C LYS A 520 7.11 13.11 -4.45
N SER A 521 8.10 12.79 -3.63
CA SER A 521 9.18 13.72 -3.31
C SER A 521 10.04 14.08 -4.54
N LYS A 522 10.05 13.22 -5.57
CA LYS A 522 10.82 13.40 -6.82
C LYS A 522 9.92 13.70 -8.03
N PHE A 523 8.71 13.15 -8.06
CA PHE A 523 7.77 13.23 -9.18
C PHE A 523 6.44 13.78 -8.67
N LYS A 524 6.20 15.09 -8.83
CA LYS A 524 5.06 15.80 -8.22
C LYS A 524 3.68 15.20 -8.54
N GLU A 525 3.50 14.65 -9.74
CA GLU A 525 2.19 14.21 -10.26
C GLU A 525 2.05 12.70 -10.46
N ILE A 526 2.90 11.88 -9.82
CA ILE A 526 2.82 10.43 -10.01
C ILE A 526 1.54 9.84 -9.42
N THR A 527 0.79 9.09 -10.22
CA THR A 527 -0.46 8.43 -9.84
C THR A 527 -0.23 6.98 -9.39
N ASN A 528 -1.20 6.42 -8.65
CA ASN A 528 -1.17 4.99 -8.29
C ASN A 528 -1.19 4.10 -9.53
N ASP A 529 -1.97 4.48 -10.56
CA ASP A 529 -2.12 3.68 -11.77
C ASP A 529 -0.83 3.63 -12.59
N GLU A 530 -0.08 4.75 -12.66
CA GLU A 530 1.24 4.78 -13.30
C GLU A 530 2.24 3.88 -12.56
N ILE A 531 2.27 3.94 -11.21
CA ILE A 531 3.13 3.08 -10.39
C ILE A 531 2.82 1.61 -10.64
N ASN A 532 1.54 1.23 -10.57
CA ASN A 532 1.12 -0.16 -10.72
C ASN A 532 1.33 -0.67 -12.15
N THR A 533 1.05 0.16 -13.15
CA THR A 533 1.33 -0.16 -14.55
C THR A 533 2.83 -0.39 -14.75
N ALA A 534 3.68 0.52 -14.27
CA ALA A 534 5.13 0.37 -14.37
C ALA A 534 5.63 -0.92 -13.71
N LEU A 535 5.14 -1.26 -12.51
CA LEU A 535 5.50 -2.51 -11.82
C LEU A 535 5.06 -3.77 -12.58
N ARG A 536 3.83 -3.77 -13.11
CA ARG A 536 3.21 -4.93 -13.75
C ARG A 536 3.75 -5.20 -15.14
N THR A 537 4.13 -4.16 -15.88
CA THR A 537 4.65 -4.26 -17.26
C THR A 537 6.17 -4.37 -17.34
N ALA A 538 6.88 -4.32 -16.22
CA ALA A 538 8.34 -4.46 -16.16
C ALA A 538 8.74 -5.93 -16.37
N LEU A 539 8.76 -6.39 -17.63
CA LEU A 539 8.99 -7.77 -18.02
C LEU A 539 10.34 -7.94 -18.72
N LEU A 540 10.97 -9.09 -18.49
CA LEU A 540 12.13 -9.56 -19.22
C LEU A 540 11.83 -10.94 -19.82
N ALA A 541 12.30 -11.21 -21.05
CA ALA A 541 12.30 -12.53 -21.65
C ALA A 541 13.71 -13.12 -21.59
N TYR A 542 13.83 -14.39 -21.23
CA TYR A 542 15.10 -15.12 -21.29
C TYR A 542 15.34 -15.60 -22.71
N ASP A 543 16.48 -15.22 -23.29
CA ASP A 543 16.84 -15.59 -24.64
C ASP A 543 17.75 -16.85 -24.62
N ASN A 544 17.19 -17.95 -25.07
CA ASN A 544 17.86 -19.26 -25.20
C ASN A 544 18.69 -19.41 -26.47
N GLY A 545 18.70 -18.40 -27.37
CA GLY A 545 19.30 -18.51 -28.71
C GLY A 545 20.83 -18.72 -28.75
N ASN A 546 21.54 -18.48 -27.66
CA ASN A 546 22.94 -18.80 -27.49
C ASN A 546 23.24 -19.26 -26.06
N PRO A 547 23.36 -20.58 -25.82
CA PRO A 547 23.61 -21.12 -24.48
C PRO A 547 24.94 -20.68 -23.84
N GLN A 548 25.93 -20.28 -24.64
CA GLN A 548 27.24 -19.85 -24.14
C GLN A 548 27.20 -18.44 -23.55
N VAL A 549 26.27 -17.60 -24.02
CA VAL A 549 26.07 -16.23 -23.53
C VAL A 549 24.58 -16.01 -23.25
N PRO A 550 24.05 -16.58 -22.15
CA PRO A 550 22.65 -16.40 -21.79
C PRO A 550 22.35 -14.93 -21.48
N MET A 551 21.23 -14.44 -21.98
CA MET A 551 20.80 -13.05 -21.82
C MET A 551 19.31 -12.91 -21.53
N TYR A 552 18.95 -11.84 -20.87
CA TYR A 552 17.57 -11.36 -20.77
C TYR A 552 17.35 -10.19 -21.71
N LEU A 553 16.25 -10.22 -22.46
CA LEU A 553 15.76 -9.12 -23.28
C LEU A 553 14.74 -8.32 -22.47
N ARG A 554 14.91 -6.99 -22.41
CA ARG A 554 13.95 -6.08 -21.81
C ARG A 554 12.75 -5.88 -22.74
N LEU A 555 11.54 -6.15 -22.23
CA LEU A 555 10.29 -6.05 -22.97
C LEU A 555 9.51 -4.75 -22.73
N TYR A 556 9.96 -3.89 -21.81
CA TYR A 556 9.33 -2.60 -21.52
C TYR A 556 10.17 -1.43 -22.05
N SER A 557 9.53 -0.27 -22.27
CA SER A 557 10.18 0.93 -22.81
C SER A 557 11.28 1.46 -21.88
N SER A 558 12.35 2.02 -22.45
CA SER A 558 13.37 2.79 -21.71
C SER A 558 12.85 4.11 -21.14
N GLU A 559 11.73 4.59 -21.64
CA GLU A 559 11.05 5.79 -21.12
C GLU A 559 10.07 5.47 -19.98
N SER A 560 10.00 4.19 -19.60
CA SER A 560 9.12 3.76 -18.50
C SER A 560 9.51 4.40 -17.18
N ARG A 561 8.50 4.84 -16.43
CA ARG A 561 8.65 5.28 -15.03
C ARG A 561 9.32 4.24 -14.13
N PHE A 562 9.32 2.97 -14.53
CA PHE A 562 9.94 1.89 -13.76
C PHE A 562 11.45 2.08 -13.58
N ASP A 563 12.17 2.57 -14.61
CA ASP A 563 13.60 2.86 -14.50
C ASP A 563 13.90 3.97 -13.46
N ASP A 564 13.04 4.98 -13.41
CA ASP A 564 13.15 6.05 -12.40
C ASP A 564 12.83 5.54 -10.98
N MET A 565 11.85 4.64 -10.89
CA MET A 565 11.53 3.97 -9.62
C MET A 565 12.73 3.14 -9.12
N LEU A 566 13.35 2.33 -9.99
CA LEU A 566 14.55 1.56 -9.63
C LEU A 566 15.66 2.48 -9.10
N ARG A 567 15.99 3.56 -9.83
CA ARG A 567 17.03 4.52 -9.41
C ARG A 567 16.70 5.19 -8.08
N THR A 568 15.42 5.48 -7.83
CA THR A 568 14.97 6.10 -6.57
C THR A 568 15.26 5.21 -5.36
N PHE A 569 15.16 3.89 -5.53
CA PHE A 569 15.44 2.90 -4.47
C PHE A 569 16.86 2.33 -4.56
N GLY A 570 17.77 2.99 -5.28
CA GLY A 570 19.18 2.61 -5.36
C GLY A 570 19.44 1.32 -6.13
N LEU A 571 18.54 0.95 -7.05
CA LEU A 571 18.71 -0.12 -8.02
C LEU A 571 19.09 0.46 -9.38
N GLU A 572 19.78 -0.33 -10.21
CA GLU A 572 20.16 0.07 -11.54
C GLU A 572 19.22 -0.57 -12.58
N PRO A 573 18.65 0.23 -13.52
CA PRO A 573 17.85 -0.34 -14.61
C PRO A 573 18.63 -1.31 -15.49
N PRO A 574 18.00 -2.38 -15.98
CA PRO A 574 18.64 -3.27 -16.95
C PRO A 574 18.80 -2.59 -18.31
N CYS A 575 19.86 -2.93 -19.03
CA CYS A 575 20.03 -2.58 -20.43
C CYS A 575 19.02 -3.35 -21.31
N ARG A 576 18.97 -3.03 -22.62
CA ARG A 576 18.09 -3.75 -23.57
C ARG A 576 18.36 -5.25 -23.56
N TYR A 577 19.64 -5.64 -23.54
CA TYR A 577 20.08 -7.01 -23.27
C TYR A 577 20.95 -7.03 -22.01
N GLU A 578 20.72 -7.98 -21.13
CA GLU A 578 21.41 -8.05 -19.85
C GLU A 578 21.79 -9.50 -19.51
N THR A 579 23.01 -9.73 -19.07
CA THR A 579 23.39 -11.06 -18.59
C THR A 579 22.77 -11.35 -17.22
N PRO A 580 22.49 -12.63 -16.87
CA PRO A 580 21.95 -12.98 -15.56
C PRO A 580 22.81 -12.48 -14.40
N MET A 581 24.12 -12.46 -14.55
CA MET A 581 25.04 -12.00 -13.51
C MET A 581 24.98 -10.48 -13.33
N SER A 582 24.98 -9.71 -14.41
CA SER A 582 24.86 -8.27 -14.38
C SER A 582 23.49 -7.85 -13.84
N LEU A 583 22.41 -8.49 -14.30
CA LEU A 583 21.05 -8.23 -13.84
C LEU A 583 20.92 -8.43 -12.33
N ARG A 584 21.45 -9.54 -11.79
CA ARG A 584 21.45 -9.79 -10.34
C ARG A 584 22.20 -8.71 -9.56
N LYS A 585 23.33 -8.24 -10.09
CA LYS A 585 24.09 -7.14 -9.46
C LYS A 585 23.29 -5.85 -9.46
N LYS A 586 22.72 -5.45 -10.59
CA LYS A 586 21.91 -4.22 -10.75
C LYS A 586 20.69 -4.22 -9.84
N LEU A 587 19.99 -5.33 -9.73
CA LEU A 587 18.79 -5.49 -8.92
C LEU A 587 19.08 -5.97 -7.48
N ARG A 588 20.34 -6.05 -7.06
CA ARG A 588 20.78 -6.50 -5.73
C ARG A 588 20.17 -7.84 -5.29
N LEU A 589 19.91 -8.73 -6.23
CA LEU A 589 19.39 -10.06 -5.95
C LEU A 589 20.49 -10.96 -5.39
N LYS A 590 20.24 -11.65 -4.28
CA LYS A 590 21.14 -12.69 -3.80
C LYS A 590 21.18 -13.82 -4.82
N ALA A 591 22.36 -14.42 -5.02
CA ALA A 591 22.46 -15.65 -5.79
C ALA A 591 21.61 -16.72 -5.09
N VAL A 592 20.57 -17.21 -5.75
CA VAL A 592 19.98 -18.48 -5.39
C VAL A 592 20.97 -19.53 -5.86
N CYS A 593 21.29 -20.52 -5.04
CA CYS A 593 21.99 -21.72 -5.51
C CYS A 593 21.27 -22.20 -6.76
N SER A 594 21.99 -22.20 -7.87
CA SER A 594 21.45 -22.50 -9.19
C SER A 594 20.95 -23.93 -9.23
N GLU A 595 19.65 -24.14 -9.22
CA GLU A 595 19.11 -25.25 -9.98
C GLU A 595 18.76 -24.72 -11.36
N LYS A 596 19.33 -25.39 -12.40
CA LYS A 596 18.98 -25.20 -13.80
C LYS A 596 17.45 -25.28 -13.92
N PRO A 597 16.80 -24.50 -14.79
CA PRO A 597 15.42 -24.76 -15.13
C PRO A 597 15.32 -26.23 -15.53
N LYS A 598 14.54 -27.02 -14.81
CA LYS A 598 14.19 -28.36 -15.26
C LYS A 598 13.47 -28.19 -16.59
N ALA A 599 14.01 -28.84 -17.62
CA ALA A 599 13.51 -28.89 -18.98
C ALA A 599 12.06 -29.41 -19.03
#